data_3a2ae68c91d99f4e5d1eb3f5a8aa7395
#
_entry.id   3a2ae68c91d99f4e5d1eb3f5a8aa7395
#
_cell.length_a   1.000
_cell.length_b   1.000
_cell.length_c   1.000
_cell.angle_alpha   90.00
_cell.angle_beta   90.00
_cell.angle_gamma   90.00
#
_symmetry.space_group_name_H-M   'P 1'
#
loop_
_entity.id
_entity.type
_entity.pdbx_description
1 polymer ?
#
loop_
_entity_poly.entity_id
_entity_poly.type
_entity_poly.pdbx_seq_one_letter_code
_entity_poly.pdbx_strand_id
1 'polypeptide(L)'
;EGWLIEVWKAPRVLPPIVDDPEEFLPSRLPPVDLILSLGEHPGVATLLPDIARMTGARSVLAPIDNATWLPNGLALQVEGWLKEQGVASAFPKPFCSLTETTFNALRKKRTYDDPLIAGFARAFGQPKFEITCDPATRRITQVAVLRDACCGCARYVADHLVGVGADDAEQEAGMLHHHYPCQATMGVDNDYADTLMHVSGHLMREEVARQVSEYRQVQTIVPGVRSE
;
A
#
# COMPACT_ATOMS: atom_id res chain seq x y z
N GLU A 1 20.92 2.72 1.71
CA GLU A 1 21.65 1.79 0.80
C GLU A 1 21.94 0.50 1.56
N GLY A 2 21.68 -0.66 0.93
CA GLY A 2 21.99 -1.98 1.51
C GLY A 2 20.77 -2.82 1.93
N TRP A 3 19.54 -2.35 1.78
CA TRP A 3 18.36 -3.16 2.10
C TRP A 3 18.00 -4.16 1.01
N LEU A 4 18.19 -3.78 -0.27
CA LEU A 4 17.92 -4.65 -1.40
C LEU A 4 19.15 -5.53 -1.67
N ILE A 5 19.00 -6.83 -1.42
CA ILE A 5 20.08 -7.83 -1.59
C ILE A 5 20.02 -8.45 -2.98
N GLU A 6 18.80 -8.80 -3.43
CA GLU A 6 18.59 -9.50 -4.70
C GLU A 6 17.23 -9.14 -5.28
N VAL A 7 17.12 -9.17 -6.59
CA VAL A 7 15.85 -9.10 -7.32
C VAL A 7 15.73 -10.33 -8.20
N TRP A 8 14.94 -11.28 -7.77
CA TRP A 8 14.59 -12.42 -8.58
C TRP A 8 13.34 -12.14 -9.42
N LYS A 9 13.40 -12.48 -10.70
CA LYS A 9 12.25 -12.38 -11.60
C LYS A 9 11.67 -13.75 -11.82
N ALA A 10 10.41 -13.94 -11.42
CA ALA A 10 9.68 -15.17 -11.66
C ALA A 10 9.56 -15.47 -13.18
N PRO A 11 9.50 -16.74 -13.58
CA PRO A 11 9.22 -17.12 -14.97
C PRO A 11 7.95 -16.49 -15.49
N ARG A 12 7.94 -16.12 -16.77
CA ARG A 12 6.77 -15.48 -17.41
C ARG A 12 5.57 -16.42 -17.53
N VAL A 13 5.81 -17.71 -17.53
CA VAL A 13 4.76 -18.74 -17.62
C VAL A 13 4.84 -19.57 -16.35
N LEU A 14 3.80 -19.47 -15.54
CA LEU A 14 3.63 -20.24 -14.31
C LEU A 14 2.20 -20.80 -14.30
N PRO A 15 1.99 -22.04 -13.83
CA PRO A 15 0.64 -22.51 -13.51
C PRO A 15 0.09 -21.69 -12.32
N PRO A 16 -1.24 -21.57 -12.18
CA PRO A 16 -1.85 -20.90 -11.03
C PRO A 16 -1.51 -21.55 -9.69
N ILE A 17 -1.29 -22.87 -9.71
CA ILE A 17 -0.80 -23.68 -8.59
C ILE A 17 0.48 -24.36 -9.06
N VAL A 18 1.54 -24.24 -8.28
CA VAL A 18 2.84 -24.86 -8.57
C VAL A 18 2.98 -26.09 -7.67
N ASP A 19 2.89 -27.27 -8.28
CA ASP A 19 3.02 -28.56 -7.54
C ASP A 19 4.50 -28.94 -7.35
N ASP A 20 5.35 -28.57 -8.29
CA ASP A 20 6.80 -28.81 -8.22
C ASP A 20 7.57 -27.47 -8.27
N PRO A 21 7.84 -26.85 -7.11
CA PRO A 21 8.54 -25.58 -7.05
C PRO A 21 9.94 -25.58 -7.66
N GLU A 22 10.63 -26.73 -7.65
CA GLU A 22 12.01 -26.86 -8.14
C GLU A 22 12.13 -26.61 -9.66
N GLU A 23 11.05 -26.83 -10.41
CA GLU A 23 10.99 -26.51 -11.84
C GLU A 23 11.08 -25.01 -12.13
N PHE A 24 10.63 -24.17 -11.19
CA PHE A 24 10.44 -22.71 -11.39
C PHE A 24 11.40 -21.87 -10.57
N LEU A 25 11.94 -22.42 -9.49
CA LEU A 25 12.86 -21.71 -8.63
C LEU A 25 14.31 -21.85 -9.10
N PRO A 26 15.16 -20.85 -8.87
CA PRO A 26 16.59 -20.97 -9.13
C PRO A 26 17.21 -21.98 -8.13
N SER A 27 18.32 -22.55 -8.49
CA SER A 27 19.03 -23.50 -7.62
C SER A 27 19.49 -22.88 -6.30
N ARG A 28 19.59 -21.55 -6.22
CA ARG A 28 20.00 -20.81 -5.02
C ARG A 28 19.46 -19.39 -5.04
N LEU A 29 19.01 -18.91 -3.87
CA LEU A 29 18.78 -17.51 -3.55
C LEU A 29 19.63 -17.10 -2.35
N PRO A 30 20.08 -15.84 -2.25
CA PRO A 30 20.85 -15.38 -1.10
C PRO A 30 20.00 -15.37 0.18
N PRO A 31 20.63 -15.52 1.36
CA PRO A 31 19.92 -15.31 2.62
C PRO A 31 19.39 -13.89 2.75
N VAL A 32 18.13 -13.75 3.17
CA VAL A 32 17.47 -12.46 3.42
C VAL A 32 16.57 -12.53 4.65
N ASP A 33 16.31 -11.41 5.29
CA ASP A 33 15.40 -11.34 6.43
C ASP A 33 13.93 -11.17 6.02
N LEU A 34 13.67 -10.40 4.95
CA LEU A 34 12.35 -10.06 4.45
C LEU A 34 12.27 -10.32 2.94
N ILE A 35 11.21 -10.97 2.52
CA ILE A 35 10.83 -11.11 1.11
C ILE A 35 9.75 -10.08 0.82
N LEU A 36 9.98 -9.22 -0.19
CA LEU A 36 8.93 -8.40 -0.80
C LEU A 36 8.52 -9.05 -2.12
N SER A 37 7.33 -9.62 -2.16
CA SER A 37 6.77 -10.24 -3.37
C SER A 37 5.87 -9.26 -4.12
N LEU A 38 6.31 -8.82 -5.29
CA LEU A 38 5.54 -7.99 -6.22
C LEU A 38 5.02 -8.83 -7.41
N GLY A 39 4.70 -10.09 -7.15
CA GLY A 39 4.23 -11.01 -8.18
C GLY A 39 2.83 -10.69 -8.68
N GLU A 40 2.65 -10.64 -9.99
CA GLU A 40 1.39 -10.35 -10.68
C GLU A 40 0.68 -11.62 -11.16
N HIS A 41 0.95 -12.76 -10.52
CA HIS A 41 0.38 -14.05 -10.89
C HIS A 41 0.23 -14.97 -9.66
N PRO A 42 -0.87 -15.74 -9.53
CA PRO A 42 -1.11 -16.63 -8.39
C PRO A 42 0.02 -17.64 -8.14
N GLY A 43 0.59 -18.20 -9.20
CA GLY A 43 1.72 -19.13 -9.10
C GLY A 43 2.96 -18.57 -8.41
N VAL A 44 3.18 -17.24 -8.45
CA VAL A 44 4.28 -16.63 -7.70
C VAL A 44 4.00 -16.70 -6.20
N ALA A 45 2.75 -16.50 -5.78
CA ALA A 45 2.38 -16.57 -4.38
C ALA A 45 2.53 -18.00 -3.82
N THR A 46 2.24 -19.03 -4.63
CA THR A 46 2.43 -20.43 -4.20
C THR A 46 3.88 -20.81 -3.99
N LEU A 47 4.85 -20.11 -4.61
CA LEU A 47 6.29 -20.31 -4.42
C LEU A 47 6.83 -19.65 -3.14
N LEU A 48 6.09 -18.75 -2.49
CA LEU A 48 6.61 -17.97 -1.35
C LEU A 48 7.08 -18.83 -0.18
N PRO A 49 6.40 -19.93 0.22
CA PRO A 49 6.88 -20.80 1.29
C PRO A 49 8.24 -21.44 0.96
N ASP A 50 8.47 -21.83 -0.30
CA ASP A 50 9.72 -22.43 -0.75
C ASP A 50 10.83 -21.40 -0.84
N ILE A 51 10.54 -20.20 -1.35
CA ILE A 51 11.48 -19.07 -1.35
C ILE A 51 11.88 -18.70 0.09
N ALA A 52 10.93 -18.66 1.03
CA ALA A 52 11.23 -18.38 2.44
C ALA A 52 12.15 -19.44 3.04
N ARG A 53 11.89 -20.71 2.75
CA ARG A 53 12.77 -21.83 3.20
C ARG A 53 14.15 -21.74 2.59
N MET A 54 14.28 -21.45 1.31
CA MET A 54 15.56 -21.33 0.60
C MET A 54 16.41 -20.18 1.12
N THR A 55 15.79 -19.06 1.45
CA THR A 55 16.47 -17.82 1.85
C THR A 55 16.65 -17.70 3.37
N GLY A 56 15.93 -18.51 4.16
CA GLY A 56 15.87 -18.34 5.61
C GLY A 56 15.11 -17.07 6.03
N ALA A 57 14.27 -16.51 5.17
CA ALA A 57 13.50 -15.32 5.46
C ALA A 57 12.55 -15.54 6.65
N ARG A 58 12.49 -14.53 7.51
CA ARG A 58 11.62 -14.54 8.70
C ARG A 58 10.29 -13.86 8.45
N SER A 59 10.20 -13.05 7.38
CA SER A 59 9.01 -12.29 7.06
C SER A 59 8.77 -12.21 5.56
N VAL A 60 7.49 -12.18 5.17
CA VAL A 60 7.03 -12.03 3.79
C VAL A 60 6.02 -10.89 3.72
N LEU A 61 6.24 -9.95 2.82
CA LEU A 61 5.32 -8.89 2.46
C LEU A 61 4.88 -9.09 1.00
N ALA A 62 3.60 -9.40 0.76
CA ALA A 62 3.05 -9.64 -0.56
C ALA A 62 1.80 -8.80 -0.80
N PRO A 63 1.94 -7.58 -1.33
CA PRO A 63 0.81 -6.68 -1.56
C PRO A 63 -0.13 -7.19 -2.65
N ILE A 64 -1.40 -6.80 -2.53
CA ILE A 64 -2.49 -7.18 -3.43
C ILE A 64 -3.08 -5.92 -4.05
N ASP A 65 -2.54 -5.46 -5.16
CA ASP A 65 -3.09 -4.35 -5.94
C ASP A 65 -4.09 -4.82 -7.01
N ASN A 66 -4.17 -6.13 -7.22
CA ASN A 66 -5.18 -6.79 -8.04
C ASN A 66 -5.50 -8.16 -7.44
N ALA A 67 -6.78 -8.39 -7.11
CA ALA A 67 -7.22 -9.64 -6.51
C ALA A 67 -7.01 -10.89 -7.40
N THR A 68 -6.80 -10.71 -8.71
CA THR A 68 -6.47 -11.84 -9.61
C THR A 68 -5.03 -12.32 -9.44
N TRP A 69 -4.11 -11.48 -8.95
CA TRP A 69 -2.71 -11.84 -8.69
C TRP A 69 -2.56 -12.69 -7.44
N LEU A 70 -3.36 -12.41 -6.43
CA LEU A 70 -3.42 -13.17 -5.19
C LEU A 70 -4.84 -13.18 -4.64
N PRO A 71 -5.68 -14.14 -5.11
CA PRO A 71 -7.04 -14.29 -4.61
C PRO A 71 -7.10 -14.53 -3.11
N ASN A 72 -8.14 -14.04 -2.44
CA ASN A 72 -8.27 -14.12 -0.98
C ASN A 72 -8.10 -15.54 -0.41
N GLY A 73 -8.66 -16.55 -1.08
CA GLY A 73 -8.52 -17.95 -0.67
C GLY A 73 -7.07 -18.41 -0.70
N LEU A 74 -6.34 -18.06 -1.76
CA LEU A 74 -4.92 -18.38 -1.89
C LEU A 74 -4.07 -17.59 -0.87
N ALA A 75 -4.39 -16.31 -0.64
CA ALA A 75 -3.70 -15.51 0.37
C ALA A 75 -3.77 -16.16 1.76
N LEU A 76 -4.96 -16.67 2.15
CA LEU A 76 -5.15 -17.39 3.41
C LEU A 76 -4.37 -18.70 3.47
N GLN A 77 -4.29 -19.44 2.35
CA GLN A 77 -3.49 -20.67 2.28
C GLN A 77 -2.00 -20.38 2.42
N VAL A 78 -1.48 -19.40 1.67
CA VAL A 78 -0.08 -18.99 1.75
C VAL A 78 0.27 -18.47 3.15
N GLU A 79 -0.62 -17.69 3.78
CA GLU A 79 -0.48 -17.25 5.17
C GLU A 79 -0.34 -18.45 6.12
N GLY A 80 -1.19 -19.49 5.95
CA GLY A 80 -1.13 -20.72 6.72
C GLY A 80 0.21 -21.45 6.55
N TRP A 81 0.65 -21.66 5.32
CA TRP A 81 1.91 -22.34 5.02
C TRP A 81 3.14 -21.61 5.57
N LEU A 82 3.17 -20.28 5.44
CA LEU A 82 4.24 -19.45 6.01
C LEU A 82 4.23 -19.51 7.54
N LYS A 83 3.07 -19.45 8.16
CA LYS A 83 2.92 -19.56 9.61
C LYS A 83 3.39 -20.90 10.16
N GLU A 84 3.15 -22.02 9.45
CA GLU A 84 3.65 -23.35 9.82
C GLU A 84 5.18 -23.41 9.80
N GLN A 85 5.83 -22.59 8.97
CA GLN A 85 7.29 -22.43 8.91
C GLN A 85 7.83 -21.41 9.93
N GLY A 86 6.96 -20.76 10.74
CA GLY A 86 7.35 -19.71 11.66
C GLY A 86 7.68 -18.37 10.97
N VAL A 87 7.23 -18.18 9.72
CA VAL A 87 7.45 -16.97 8.93
C VAL A 87 6.26 -16.03 9.10
N ALA A 88 6.53 -14.80 9.54
CA ALA A 88 5.51 -13.75 9.60
C ALA A 88 5.11 -13.29 8.19
N SER A 89 3.85 -12.91 8.00
CA SER A 89 3.41 -12.43 6.68
C SER A 89 2.38 -11.33 6.76
N ALA A 90 2.38 -10.44 5.75
CA ALA A 90 1.34 -9.44 5.54
C ALA A 90 1.00 -9.33 4.05
N PHE A 91 -0.29 -9.21 3.77
CA PHE A 91 -0.86 -9.12 2.43
C PHE A 91 -1.69 -7.84 2.30
N PRO A 92 -1.05 -6.65 2.30
CA PRO A 92 -1.78 -5.38 2.23
C PRO A 92 -2.55 -5.22 0.92
N LYS A 93 -3.82 -4.83 1.02
CA LYS A 93 -4.75 -4.66 -0.07
C LYS A 93 -5.50 -3.32 0.07
N PRO A 94 -5.19 -2.32 -0.75
CA PRO A 94 -4.05 -2.21 -1.66
C PRO A 94 -2.71 -2.06 -0.91
N PHE A 95 -1.57 -2.06 -1.63
CA PHE A 95 -0.24 -1.95 -1.01
C PHE A 95 -0.12 -0.69 -0.13
N CYS A 96 -0.64 0.45 -0.61
CA CYS A 96 -0.63 1.70 0.14
C CYS A 96 -1.59 1.73 1.35
N SER A 97 -2.13 0.58 1.80
CA SER A 97 -2.83 0.45 3.08
C SER A 97 -1.94 0.00 4.23
N LEU A 98 -0.66 -0.35 3.96
CA LEU A 98 0.29 -0.82 4.96
C LEU A 98 0.73 0.30 5.88
N THR A 99 0.67 0.06 7.19
CA THR A 99 1.26 0.91 8.24
C THR A 99 2.22 0.08 9.10
N GLU A 100 2.85 0.66 10.10
CA GLU A 100 3.78 -0.06 10.98
C GLU A 100 3.12 -1.16 11.83
N THR A 101 1.80 -1.16 11.95
CA THR A 101 1.07 -2.09 12.82
C THR A 101 -0.16 -2.71 12.19
N THR A 102 -0.60 -2.18 11.03
CA THR A 102 -1.83 -2.62 10.37
C THR A 102 -1.67 -2.64 8.85
N PHE A 103 -2.53 -3.40 8.19
CA PHE A 103 -2.73 -3.37 6.75
C PHE A 103 -4.20 -3.53 6.40
N ASN A 104 -4.56 -3.32 5.14
CA ASN A 104 -5.91 -3.20 4.62
C ASN A 104 -6.65 -1.95 5.15
N ALA A 105 -7.72 -1.59 4.46
CA ALA A 105 -8.49 -0.39 4.76
C ALA A 105 -9.87 -0.72 5.35
N LEU A 106 -10.50 0.29 5.92
CA LEU A 106 -11.89 0.25 6.39
C LEU A 106 -12.16 -0.94 7.33
N ARG A 107 -13.25 -1.68 7.09
CA ARG A 107 -13.68 -2.84 7.88
C ARG A 107 -12.80 -4.08 7.69
N LYS A 108 -11.88 -4.06 6.71
CA LYS A 108 -10.96 -5.16 6.43
C LYS A 108 -9.61 -5.00 7.11
N LYS A 109 -9.41 -3.95 7.88
CA LYS A 109 -8.16 -3.67 8.58
C LYS A 109 -7.76 -4.86 9.47
N ARG A 110 -6.50 -5.27 9.34
CA ARG A 110 -5.87 -6.34 10.12
C ARG A 110 -4.64 -5.78 10.82
N THR A 111 -4.34 -6.30 11.99
CA THR A 111 -3.12 -6.01 12.74
C THR A 111 -2.06 -7.07 12.48
N TYR A 112 -0.80 -6.70 12.61
CA TYR A 112 0.33 -7.61 12.64
C TYR A 112 1.36 -7.12 13.68
N ASP A 113 2.23 -8.00 14.11
CA ASP A 113 3.32 -7.70 15.04
C ASP A 113 4.60 -8.36 14.52
N ASP A 114 5.24 -7.68 13.56
CA ASP A 114 6.50 -8.13 12.98
C ASP A 114 7.43 -6.94 12.74
N PRO A 115 8.64 -6.94 13.35
CA PRO A 115 9.54 -5.79 13.30
C PRO A 115 10.16 -5.54 11.92
N LEU A 116 10.27 -6.55 11.06
CA LEU A 116 10.85 -6.40 9.72
C LEU A 116 9.83 -5.75 8.79
N ILE A 117 8.58 -6.23 8.80
CA ILE A 117 7.49 -5.61 8.04
C ILE A 117 7.24 -4.19 8.56
N ALA A 118 7.21 -3.97 9.88
CA ALA A 118 7.07 -2.64 10.48
C ALA A 118 8.24 -1.72 10.09
N GLY A 119 9.47 -2.24 10.05
CA GLY A 119 10.64 -1.52 9.57
C GLY A 119 10.51 -1.04 8.14
N PHE A 120 10.01 -1.89 7.24
CA PHE A 120 9.68 -1.53 5.87
C PHE A 120 8.57 -0.49 5.83
N ALA A 121 7.50 -0.69 6.60
CA ALA A 121 6.32 0.16 6.62
C ALA A 121 6.56 1.57 7.18
N ARG A 122 7.69 1.84 7.83
CA ARG A 122 8.08 3.21 8.22
C ARG A 122 8.35 4.10 7.02
N ALA A 123 8.90 3.54 5.94
CA ALA A 123 9.25 4.27 4.73
C ALA A 123 8.20 4.12 3.62
N PHE A 124 7.56 2.96 3.53
CA PHE A 124 6.69 2.57 2.42
C PHE A 124 5.35 2.01 2.89
N GLY A 125 4.25 2.49 2.31
CA GLY A 125 2.92 2.01 2.62
C GLY A 125 1.86 3.09 2.53
N GLN A 126 1.03 3.26 3.57
CA GLN A 126 0.01 4.29 3.61
C GLN A 126 0.68 5.67 3.61
N PRO A 127 0.29 6.56 2.68
CA PRO A 127 0.83 7.91 2.61
C PRO A 127 0.80 8.61 3.97
N LYS A 128 1.89 9.29 4.30
CA LYS A 128 1.98 10.11 5.52
C LYS A 128 2.71 11.39 5.21
N PHE A 129 2.08 12.50 5.51
CA PHE A 129 2.60 13.83 5.25
C PHE A 129 2.80 14.64 6.53
N GLU A 130 3.63 15.65 6.41
CA GLU A 130 3.64 16.82 7.27
C GLU A 130 3.40 18.03 6.35
N ILE A 131 2.26 18.71 6.53
CA ILE A 131 1.83 19.82 5.69
C ILE A 131 1.85 21.10 6.50
N THR A 132 2.50 22.13 5.95
CA THR A 132 2.52 23.47 6.50
C THR A 132 1.71 24.39 5.61
N CYS A 133 0.79 25.17 6.22
CA CYS A 133 0.04 26.21 5.54
C CYS A 133 0.40 27.60 6.10
N ASP A 134 0.35 28.61 5.24
CA ASP A 134 0.41 30.00 5.64
C ASP A 134 -0.91 30.37 6.39
N PRO A 135 -0.85 30.85 7.65
CA PRO A 135 -2.05 31.12 8.44
C PRO A 135 -2.94 32.24 7.87
N ALA A 136 -2.35 33.20 7.14
CA ALA A 136 -3.09 34.35 6.60
C ALA A 136 -3.83 33.98 5.31
N THR A 137 -3.17 33.26 4.43
CA THR A 137 -3.73 32.88 3.12
C THR A 137 -4.37 31.49 3.12
N ARG A 138 -4.05 30.68 4.14
CA ARG A 138 -4.46 29.26 4.26
C ARG A 138 -4.04 28.38 3.08
N ARG A 139 -2.98 28.80 2.38
CA ARG A 139 -2.36 28.01 1.30
C ARG A 139 -1.24 27.15 1.82
N ILE A 140 -1.13 25.97 1.24
CA ILE A 140 -0.03 25.04 1.53
C ILE A 140 1.29 25.67 1.05
N THR A 141 2.24 25.79 1.96
CA THR A 141 3.58 26.32 1.68
C THR A 141 4.64 25.22 1.57
N GLN A 142 4.42 24.10 2.28
CA GLN A 142 5.35 22.99 2.27
C GLN A 142 4.60 21.67 2.51
N VAL A 143 5.05 20.60 1.83
CA VAL A 143 4.61 19.22 2.08
C VAL A 143 5.84 18.34 2.20
N ALA A 144 6.07 17.77 3.38
CA ALA A 144 7.08 16.75 3.59
C ALA A 144 6.44 15.37 3.53
N VAL A 145 7.02 14.46 2.75
CA VAL A 145 6.59 13.06 2.67
C VAL A 145 7.33 12.26 3.73
N LEU A 146 6.62 11.81 4.75
CA LEU A 146 7.16 11.00 5.84
C LEU A 146 7.10 9.50 5.52
N ARG A 147 6.12 9.09 4.71
CA ARG A 147 5.97 7.73 4.17
C ARG A 147 5.37 7.81 2.77
N ASP A 148 5.98 7.11 1.83
CA ASP A 148 5.47 7.02 0.47
C ASP A 148 4.92 5.61 0.18
N ALA A 149 4.12 5.48 -0.87
CA ALA A 149 3.91 4.20 -1.52
C ALA A 149 5.15 3.83 -2.35
N CYS A 150 5.42 2.54 -2.56
CA CYS A 150 6.57 2.11 -3.38
C CYS A 150 6.53 2.64 -4.82
N CYS A 151 5.38 3.05 -5.30
CA CYS A 151 5.20 3.66 -6.62
C CYS A 151 5.62 5.13 -6.69
N GLY A 152 5.82 5.84 -5.55
CA GLY A 152 6.15 7.27 -5.53
C GLY A 152 4.94 8.21 -5.63
N CYS A 153 3.71 7.72 -5.53
CA CYS A 153 2.50 8.54 -5.68
C CYS A 153 2.38 9.64 -4.63
N ALA A 154 2.75 9.37 -3.37
CA ALA A 154 2.66 10.39 -2.33
C ALA A 154 3.64 11.54 -2.61
N ARG A 155 4.83 11.26 -3.13
CA ARG A 155 5.77 12.29 -3.56
C ARG A 155 5.20 13.14 -4.69
N TYR A 156 4.61 12.51 -5.70
CA TYR A 156 3.95 13.22 -6.78
C TYR A 156 2.84 14.16 -6.27
N VAL A 157 1.97 13.67 -5.38
CA VAL A 157 0.90 14.48 -4.77
C VAL A 157 1.49 15.63 -3.95
N ALA A 158 2.51 15.39 -3.12
CA ALA A 158 3.15 16.41 -2.32
C ALA A 158 3.72 17.56 -3.16
N ASP A 159 4.39 17.23 -4.25
CA ASP A 159 5.02 18.22 -5.14
C ASP A 159 3.96 19.12 -5.83
N HIS A 160 2.72 18.64 -6.03
CA HIS A 160 1.64 19.38 -6.69
C HIS A 160 0.66 20.06 -5.72
N LEU A 161 0.72 19.78 -4.42
CA LEU A 161 -0.15 20.41 -3.43
C LEU A 161 0.36 21.78 -2.97
N VAL A 162 1.63 22.12 -3.18
CA VAL A 162 2.17 23.43 -2.79
C VAL A 162 1.45 24.55 -3.54
N GLY A 163 0.93 25.53 -2.79
CA GLY A 163 0.13 26.64 -3.31
C GLY A 163 -1.39 26.37 -3.34
N VAL A 164 -1.82 25.13 -3.12
CA VAL A 164 -3.26 24.79 -3.04
C VAL A 164 -3.83 25.32 -1.73
N GLY A 165 -5.10 25.77 -1.75
CA GLY A 165 -5.83 26.20 -0.55
C GLY A 165 -6.19 25.02 0.34
N ALA A 166 -6.16 25.19 1.67
CA ALA A 166 -6.49 24.13 2.62
C ALA A 166 -7.91 23.58 2.42
N ASP A 167 -8.85 24.40 1.96
CA ASP A 167 -10.24 23.99 1.70
C ASP A 167 -10.34 23.05 0.50
N ASP A 168 -9.47 23.20 -0.50
CA ASP A 168 -9.49 22.43 -1.76
C ASP A 168 -8.51 21.23 -1.73
N ALA A 169 -7.56 21.22 -0.79
CA ALA A 169 -6.42 20.30 -0.77
C ALA A 169 -6.83 18.82 -0.74
N GLU A 170 -7.90 18.46 -0.04
CA GLU A 170 -8.42 17.10 0.00
C GLU A 170 -8.89 16.63 -1.38
N GLN A 171 -9.67 17.46 -2.06
CA GLN A 171 -10.19 17.13 -3.40
C GLN A 171 -9.04 17.05 -4.41
N GLU A 172 -8.13 18.02 -4.36
CA GLU A 172 -6.97 18.07 -5.25
C GLU A 172 -6.07 16.86 -5.07
N ALA A 173 -5.81 16.42 -3.84
CA ALA A 173 -5.05 15.20 -3.57
C ALA A 173 -5.69 13.96 -4.21
N GLY A 174 -7.01 13.87 -4.18
CA GLY A 174 -7.75 12.79 -4.86
C GLY A 174 -7.60 12.83 -6.37
N MET A 175 -7.70 14.01 -6.97
CA MET A 175 -7.53 14.19 -8.41
C MET A 175 -6.10 13.89 -8.86
N LEU A 176 -5.10 14.37 -8.12
CA LEU A 176 -3.70 14.07 -8.38
C LEU A 176 -3.41 12.57 -8.31
N HIS A 177 -3.94 11.89 -7.28
CA HIS A 177 -3.83 10.43 -7.19
C HIS A 177 -4.46 9.74 -8.41
N HIS A 178 -5.63 10.19 -8.84
CA HIS A 178 -6.32 9.60 -10.00
C HIS A 178 -5.54 9.77 -11.31
N HIS A 179 -4.80 10.85 -11.45
CA HIS A 179 -3.95 11.10 -12.62
C HIS A 179 -2.58 10.39 -12.56
N TYR A 180 -2.20 9.86 -11.40
CA TYR A 180 -0.96 9.11 -11.24
C TYR A 180 -1.11 7.68 -11.78
N PRO A 181 -0.09 7.09 -12.43
CA PRO A 181 -0.14 5.72 -12.94
C PRO A 181 -0.10 4.70 -11.79
N CYS A 182 -1.18 4.61 -11.03
CA CYS A 182 -1.33 3.66 -9.93
C CYS A 182 -1.46 2.23 -10.46
N GLN A 183 -0.82 1.26 -9.79
CA GLN A 183 -0.90 -0.15 -10.15
C GLN A 183 -2.15 -0.84 -9.58
N ALA A 184 -2.84 -0.22 -8.62
CA ALA A 184 -4.07 -0.76 -8.06
C ALA A 184 -5.17 -0.83 -9.13
N THR A 185 -5.86 -1.97 -9.20
CA THR A 185 -6.84 -2.25 -10.25
C THR A 185 -8.05 -1.32 -10.21
N MET A 186 -8.56 -0.99 -11.42
CA MET A 186 -9.86 -0.34 -11.62
C MET A 186 -11.03 -1.35 -11.62
N GLY A 187 -10.76 -2.64 -11.54
CA GLY A 187 -11.80 -3.65 -11.34
C GLY A 187 -12.38 -3.57 -9.92
N VAL A 188 -13.70 -3.79 -9.80
CA VAL A 188 -14.36 -3.80 -8.48
C VAL A 188 -13.83 -4.97 -7.66
N ASP A 189 -13.35 -4.66 -6.46
CA ASP A 189 -12.91 -5.64 -5.48
C ASP A 189 -14.06 -6.02 -4.53
N ASN A 190 -14.27 -7.32 -4.33
CA ASN A 190 -15.38 -7.82 -3.52
C ASN A 190 -15.26 -7.49 -2.02
N ASP A 191 -14.04 -7.26 -1.50
CA ASP A 191 -13.85 -6.90 -0.10
C ASP A 191 -14.31 -5.49 0.21
N TYR A 192 -14.17 -4.59 -0.76
CA TYR A 192 -14.45 -3.16 -0.60
C TYR A 192 -15.74 -2.73 -1.30
N ALA A 193 -16.28 -3.54 -2.23
CA ALA A 193 -17.37 -3.14 -3.15
C ALA A 193 -17.02 -1.86 -3.95
N ASP A 194 -15.72 -1.65 -4.17
CA ASP A 194 -15.14 -0.52 -4.86
C ASP A 194 -13.84 -0.97 -5.55
N THR A 195 -13.23 -0.11 -6.36
CA THR A 195 -11.95 -0.41 -6.98
C THR A 195 -10.81 -0.19 -5.99
N LEU A 196 -9.73 -0.98 -6.09
CA LEU A 196 -8.56 -0.77 -5.23
C LEU A 196 -7.88 0.58 -5.50
N MET A 197 -7.98 1.10 -6.73
CA MET A 197 -7.52 2.44 -7.06
C MET A 197 -8.30 3.52 -6.30
N HIS A 198 -9.64 3.42 -6.20
CA HIS A 198 -10.44 4.35 -5.39
C HIS A 198 -10.11 4.24 -3.90
N VAL A 199 -9.97 3.02 -3.37
CA VAL A 199 -9.56 2.81 -1.98
C VAL A 199 -8.22 3.49 -1.70
N SER A 200 -7.24 3.36 -2.62
CA SER A 200 -5.95 4.05 -2.54
C SER A 200 -6.09 5.57 -2.54
N GLY A 201 -6.95 6.09 -3.42
CA GLY A 201 -7.26 7.52 -3.50
C GLY A 201 -7.92 8.06 -2.23
N HIS A 202 -8.80 7.27 -1.60
CA HIS A 202 -9.40 7.64 -0.31
C HIS A 202 -8.35 7.74 0.80
N LEU A 203 -7.43 6.78 0.90
CA LEU A 203 -6.33 6.84 1.87
C LEU A 203 -5.46 8.10 1.70
N MET A 204 -5.18 8.49 0.45
CA MET A 204 -4.45 9.72 0.12
C MET A 204 -5.22 10.97 0.56
N ARG A 205 -6.50 11.06 0.20
CA ARG A 205 -7.39 12.19 0.53
C ARG A 205 -7.53 12.36 2.05
N GLU A 206 -7.83 11.28 2.75
CA GLU A 206 -8.00 11.28 4.21
C GLU A 206 -6.75 11.78 4.94
N GLU A 207 -5.58 11.36 4.48
CA GLU A 207 -4.32 11.83 5.07
C GLU A 207 -4.12 13.34 4.85
N VAL A 208 -4.33 13.84 3.63
CA VAL A 208 -4.23 15.28 3.34
C VAL A 208 -5.29 16.06 4.13
N ALA A 209 -6.54 15.60 4.15
CA ALA A 209 -7.63 16.24 4.89
C ALA A 209 -7.30 16.38 6.39
N ARG A 210 -6.71 15.32 6.98
CA ARG A 210 -6.28 15.32 8.38
C ARG A 210 -5.20 16.36 8.64
N GLN A 211 -4.23 16.50 7.74
CA GLN A 211 -3.11 17.43 7.89
C GLN A 211 -3.52 18.89 7.78
N VAL A 212 -4.48 19.20 6.90
CA VAL A 212 -4.94 20.58 6.67
C VAL A 212 -6.15 20.99 7.53
N SER A 213 -6.64 20.11 8.38
CA SER A 213 -7.90 20.29 9.12
C SER A 213 -7.95 21.59 9.95
N GLU A 214 -6.84 21.99 10.56
CA GLU A 214 -6.75 23.21 11.38
C GLU A 214 -6.81 24.51 10.56
N TYR A 215 -6.50 24.42 9.26
CA TYR A 215 -6.48 25.58 8.35
C TYR A 215 -7.74 25.72 7.52
N ARG A 216 -8.68 24.75 7.58
CA ARG A 216 -9.95 24.78 6.82
C ARG A 216 -10.93 25.81 7.41
N GLN A 217 -11.73 26.41 6.55
CA GLN A 217 -12.86 27.23 7.02
C GLN A 217 -13.90 26.37 7.72
N VAL A 218 -14.31 26.80 8.92
CA VAL A 218 -15.49 26.22 9.56
C VAL A 218 -16.72 26.69 8.78
N GLN A 219 -17.28 25.81 7.95
CA GLN A 219 -18.58 26.07 7.33
C GLN A 219 -19.64 25.96 8.43
N THR A 220 -20.06 27.10 8.99
CA THR A 220 -21.23 27.16 9.86
C THR A 220 -22.47 27.01 8.97
N ILE A 221 -23.01 25.78 8.87
CA ILE A 221 -24.33 25.58 8.28
C ILE A 221 -25.32 26.22 9.24
N VAL A 222 -25.83 27.41 8.90
CA VAL A 222 -26.95 28.03 9.60
C VAL A 222 -28.22 27.35 9.08
N PRO A 223 -28.94 26.54 9.88
CA PRO A 223 -30.18 25.93 9.44
C PRO A 223 -31.22 27.05 9.23
N GLY A 224 -31.71 27.20 8.00
CA GLY A 224 -32.90 28.03 7.73
C GLY A 224 -32.75 29.21 6.80
N VAL A 225 -31.61 29.50 6.21
CA VAL A 225 -31.52 30.52 5.15
C VAL A 225 -31.64 29.83 3.78
N ARG A 226 -32.84 29.87 3.18
CA ARG A 226 -33.00 29.57 1.75
C ARG A 226 -32.43 30.76 0.99
N SER A 227 -31.39 30.49 0.16
CA SER A 227 -30.99 31.46 -0.87
C SER A 227 -32.15 31.66 -1.85
N GLU A 228 -32.67 32.89 -1.95
CA GLU A 228 -33.56 33.33 -3.02
C GLU A 228 -32.82 33.38 -4.37
#